data_2679d09c573366e94394d633d36a1437
#
_entry.id   2679d09c573366e94394d633d36a1437
#
_cell.length_a   1.000
_cell.length_b   1.000
_cell.length_c   1.000
_cell.angle_alpha   90.00
_cell.angle_beta   90.00
_cell.angle_gamma   90.00
#
_symmetry.space_group_name_H-M   'P 1'
#
loop_
_entity.id
_entity.type
_entity.pdbx_description
1 polymer ?
#
loop_
_entity_poly.entity_id
_entity_poly.type
_entity_poly.pdbx_seq_one_letter_code
_entity_poly.pdbx_strand_id
1 'polypeptide(L)'
;MFLLKMPTFARKYECLMKILILNSSPRRHGNVSKMLEVMRREAEEKGAEVIYVYVPELDVHPCIGCMKCRSALKCCLPEDGAQRVLQAVKDADALIIGAPCYWGNLPGELKVLFDRMVYGMMGENAWGMPLPLHKGKKAIVVSTCTTPFPFNMLYNQTRGVVKALKEILRWSGFKLVKAIEKGGTRKRPDLSEREIAACRKAVRRLW
;
A
#
# COMPACT_ATOMS: atom_id res chain seq x y z
N MET A 1 58.85 -17.87 -4.03
CA MET A 1 57.98 -16.73 -4.41
C MET A 1 56.54 -17.22 -4.32
N PHE A 2 55.93 -17.08 -3.11
CA PHE A 2 54.58 -17.54 -2.83
C PHE A 2 53.58 -16.38 -3.17
N LEU A 3 52.81 -16.54 -4.21
CA LEU A 3 51.71 -15.64 -4.52
C LEU A 3 50.49 -16.00 -3.64
N LEU A 4 50.25 -15.21 -2.61
CA LEU A 4 49.01 -15.24 -1.83
C LEU A 4 47.83 -14.78 -2.72
N LYS A 5 46.97 -15.73 -3.09
CA LYS A 5 45.67 -15.45 -3.65
C LYS A 5 44.79 -14.83 -2.58
N MET A 6 44.56 -13.51 -2.66
CA MET A 6 43.48 -12.86 -1.89
C MET A 6 42.12 -13.32 -2.39
N PRO A 7 41.21 -13.75 -1.50
CA PRO A 7 39.85 -14.05 -1.92
C PRO A 7 39.13 -12.73 -2.26
N THR A 8 38.73 -12.58 -3.53
CA THR A 8 37.87 -11.53 -4.00
C THR A 8 36.49 -11.69 -3.36
N PHE A 9 36.22 -10.97 -2.27
CA PHE A 9 34.87 -10.74 -1.77
C PHE A 9 34.16 -9.82 -2.75
N ALA A 10 33.64 -10.37 -3.83
CA ALA A 10 32.60 -9.75 -4.60
C ALA A 10 31.33 -9.77 -3.72
N ARG A 11 31.11 -8.70 -2.96
CA ARG A 11 29.83 -8.43 -2.30
C ARG A 11 28.81 -8.30 -3.42
N LYS A 12 28.09 -9.38 -3.69
CA LYS A 12 26.90 -9.39 -4.55
C LYS A 12 25.96 -8.38 -3.92
N TYR A 13 25.80 -7.21 -4.53
CA TYR A 13 24.74 -6.27 -4.17
C TYR A 13 23.43 -6.98 -4.51
N GLU A 14 22.91 -7.78 -3.59
CA GLU A 14 21.54 -8.25 -3.66
C GLU A 14 20.65 -7.01 -3.64
N CYS A 15 19.98 -6.76 -4.74
CA CYS A 15 19.00 -5.68 -4.82
C CYS A 15 17.91 -6.00 -3.79
N LEU A 16 17.97 -5.32 -2.63
CA LEU A 16 17.02 -5.51 -1.54
C LEU A 16 15.63 -5.16 -2.04
N MET A 17 14.67 -6.06 -1.86
CA MET A 17 13.27 -5.80 -2.18
C MET A 17 12.78 -4.59 -1.39
N LYS A 18 12.26 -3.57 -2.08
CA LYS A 18 11.71 -2.36 -1.47
C LYS A 18 10.19 -2.49 -1.32
N ILE A 19 9.70 -2.33 -0.10
CA ILE A 19 8.27 -2.41 0.20
C ILE A 19 7.80 -1.09 0.78
N LEU A 20 6.79 -0.48 0.15
CA LEU A 20 6.10 0.68 0.69
C LEU A 20 4.87 0.23 1.48
N ILE A 21 4.76 0.67 2.73
CA ILE A 21 3.58 0.47 3.57
C ILE A 21 2.86 1.81 3.75
N LEU A 22 1.59 1.87 3.34
CA LEU A 22 0.70 3.00 3.57
C LEU A 22 -0.28 2.66 4.71
N ASN A 23 -0.13 3.31 5.85
CA ASN A 23 -1.06 3.20 6.97
C ASN A 23 -2.00 4.41 6.98
N SER A 24 -3.27 4.19 6.64
CA SER A 24 -4.29 5.24 6.66
C SER A 24 -5.20 5.20 7.89
N SER A 25 -4.80 4.49 8.94
CA SER A 25 -5.56 4.49 10.19
C SER A 25 -5.22 5.72 11.05
N PRO A 26 -6.20 6.50 11.51
CA PRO A 26 -5.93 7.59 12.45
C PRO A 26 -5.51 7.10 13.84
N ARG A 27 -5.65 5.79 14.11
CA ARG A 27 -5.28 5.17 15.39
C ARG A 27 -3.93 4.47 15.28
N ARG A 28 -2.86 5.08 15.82
CA ARG A 28 -1.49 4.53 15.79
C ARG A 28 -1.37 3.12 16.36
N HIS A 29 -2.21 2.76 17.33
CA HIS A 29 -2.23 1.45 17.99
C HIS A 29 -3.50 0.65 17.68
N GLY A 30 -4.24 1.03 16.61
CA GLY A 30 -5.45 0.33 16.16
C GLY A 30 -5.13 -0.98 15.43
N ASN A 31 -6.17 -1.76 15.12
CA ASN A 31 -6.02 -3.06 14.45
C ASN A 31 -5.28 -2.97 13.12
N VAL A 32 -5.54 -1.95 12.29
CA VAL A 32 -4.81 -1.73 11.03
C VAL A 32 -3.32 -1.60 11.31
N SER A 33 -2.94 -0.69 12.20
CA SER A 33 -1.53 -0.42 12.54
C SER A 33 -0.84 -1.66 13.12
N LYS A 34 -1.53 -2.41 14.02
CA LYS A 34 -1.01 -3.68 14.58
C LYS A 34 -0.75 -4.70 13.46
N MET A 35 -1.66 -4.85 12.50
CA MET A 35 -1.49 -5.79 11.38
C MET A 35 -0.36 -5.36 10.44
N LEU A 36 -0.26 -4.07 10.14
CA LEU A 36 0.83 -3.54 9.30
C LEU A 36 2.18 -3.66 9.99
N GLU A 37 2.25 -3.51 11.32
CA GLU A 37 3.49 -3.71 12.07
C GLU A 37 3.96 -5.16 12.03
N VAL A 38 3.05 -6.14 12.13
CA VAL A 38 3.38 -7.56 11.91
C VAL A 38 3.93 -7.78 10.51
N MET A 39 3.33 -7.13 9.50
CA MET A 39 3.77 -7.25 8.11
C MET A 39 5.13 -6.59 7.89
N ARG A 40 5.37 -5.42 8.50
CA ARG A 40 6.66 -4.72 8.44
C ARG A 40 7.77 -5.60 8.96
N ARG A 41 7.61 -6.15 10.18
CA ARG A 41 8.61 -7.04 10.79
C ARG A 41 8.90 -8.28 9.95
N GLU A 42 7.85 -8.96 9.45
CA GLU A 42 8.05 -10.13 8.56
C GLU A 42 8.81 -9.77 7.28
N ALA A 43 8.56 -8.58 6.70
CA ALA A 43 9.26 -8.10 5.51
C ALA A 43 10.75 -7.81 5.81
N GLU A 44 11.03 -7.12 6.92
CA GLU A 44 12.38 -6.81 7.38
C GLU A 44 13.18 -8.09 7.74
N GLU A 45 12.54 -9.06 8.42
CA GLU A 45 13.12 -10.38 8.72
C GLU A 45 13.50 -11.15 7.44
N LYS A 46 12.82 -10.87 6.33
CA LYS A 46 13.14 -11.42 5.00
C LYS A 46 14.15 -10.60 4.20
N GLY A 47 14.71 -9.56 4.79
CA GLY A 47 15.72 -8.72 4.17
C GLY A 47 15.16 -7.63 3.25
N ALA A 48 13.88 -7.27 3.34
CA ALA A 48 13.34 -6.14 2.59
C ALA A 48 13.69 -4.79 3.25
N GLU A 49 13.92 -3.78 2.41
CA GLU A 49 13.90 -2.38 2.83
C GLU A 49 12.44 -1.92 2.93
N VAL A 50 11.99 -1.45 4.09
CA VAL A 50 10.59 -1.05 4.29
C VAL A 50 10.48 0.46 4.53
N ILE A 51 9.74 1.13 3.63
CA ILE A 51 9.34 2.52 3.80
C ILE A 51 7.92 2.51 4.40
N TYR A 52 7.77 3.09 5.59
CA TYR A 52 6.48 3.15 6.28
C TYR A 52 5.96 4.57 6.31
N VAL A 53 4.80 4.80 5.67
CA VAL A 53 4.15 6.10 5.59
C VAL A 53 2.85 6.08 6.40
N TYR A 54 2.74 7.03 7.33
CA TYR A 54 1.52 7.27 8.09
C TYR A 54 0.70 8.36 7.40
N VAL A 55 -0.32 7.94 6.65
CA VAL A 55 -1.10 8.79 5.75
C VAL A 55 -1.81 9.96 6.47
N PRO A 56 -2.40 9.78 7.68
CA PRO A 56 -3.05 10.88 8.40
C PRO A 56 -2.14 12.06 8.79
N GLU A 57 -0.82 11.89 8.70
CA GLU A 57 0.15 12.96 9.03
C GLU A 57 0.72 13.63 7.78
N LEU A 58 0.29 13.21 6.61
CA LEU A 58 0.70 13.84 5.37
C LEU A 58 -0.08 15.14 5.16
N ASP A 59 0.66 16.21 4.88
CA ASP A 59 0.05 17.41 4.32
C ASP A 59 -0.19 17.17 2.82
N VAL A 60 -1.44 16.94 2.44
CA VAL A 60 -1.87 16.70 1.06
C VAL A 60 -3.16 17.46 0.76
N HIS A 61 -3.06 18.40 -0.17
CA HIS A 61 -4.22 19.14 -0.62
C HIS A 61 -5.12 18.31 -1.56
N PRO A 62 -6.44 18.46 -1.51
CA PRO A 62 -7.35 17.77 -2.42
C PRO A 62 -7.08 18.09 -3.90
N CYS A 63 -7.33 17.11 -4.78
CA CYS A 63 -7.30 17.34 -6.22
C CYS A 63 -8.44 18.27 -6.63
N ILE A 64 -8.12 19.30 -7.45
CA ILE A 64 -9.09 20.29 -7.95
C ILE A 64 -9.73 19.91 -9.29
N GLY A 65 -9.46 18.72 -9.81
CA GLY A 65 -10.06 18.21 -11.04
C GLY A 65 -9.69 18.97 -12.32
N CYS A 66 -8.59 19.72 -12.34
CA CYS A 66 -8.20 20.58 -13.48
C CYS A 66 -7.73 19.82 -14.72
N MET A 67 -7.53 18.51 -14.65
CA MET A 67 -7.10 17.60 -15.73
C MET A 67 -5.73 17.89 -16.36
N LYS A 68 -5.03 18.95 -15.97
CA LYS A 68 -3.72 19.34 -16.54
C LYS A 68 -2.67 18.24 -16.45
N CYS A 69 -2.71 17.41 -15.40
CA CYS A 69 -1.76 16.33 -15.19
C CYS A 69 -1.85 15.20 -16.24
N ARG A 70 -2.95 15.10 -16.99
CA ARG A 70 -3.10 14.10 -18.07
C ARG A 70 -2.19 14.39 -19.26
N SER A 71 -1.97 15.65 -19.58
CA SER A 71 -1.06 16.07 -20.66
C SER A 71 0.36 16.37 -20.13
N ALA A 72 0.46 17.09 -19.00
CA ALA A 72 1.74 17.53 -18.45
C ALA A 72 2.50 16.43 -17.67
N LEU A 73 1.84 15.30 -17.32
CA LEU A 73 2.33 14.22 -16.47
C LEU A 73 2.88 14.72 -15.11
N LYS A 74 2.37 15.87 -14.67
CA LYS A 74 2.72 16.54 -13.42
C LYS A 74 1.49 17.28 -12.88
N CYS A 75 1.31 17.26 -11.54
CA CYS A 75 0.25 18.04 -10.90
C CYS A 75 0.55 19.55 -11.00
N CYS A 76 -0.49 20.36 -11.25
CA CYS A 76 -0.37 21.82 -11.30
C CYS A 76 -0.40 22.49 -9.92
N LEU A 77 -0.83 21.78 -8.89
CA LEU A 77 -0.77 22.26 -7.51
C LEU A 77 0.67 22.19 -6.97
N PRO A 78 1.01 23.02 -5.97
CA PRO A 78 2.30 22.94 -5.31
C PRO A 78 2.65 21.53 -4.84
N GLU A 79 3.94 21.24 -4.76
CA GLU A 79 4.42 19.95 -4.23
C GLU A 79 4.11 19.82 -2.75
N ASP A 80 3.56 18.67 -2.37
CA ASP A 80 3.19 18.32 -1.01
C ASP A 80 3.50 16.84 -0.69
N GLY A 81 2.87 16.28 0.31
CA GLY A 81 3.03 14.88 0.68
C GLY A 81 2.76 13.89 -0.43
N ALA A 82 1.87 14.23 -1.38
CA ALA A 82 1.48 13.31 -2.46
C ALA A 82 2.63 12.99 -3.42
N GLN A 83 3.44 13.98 -3.79
CA GLN A 83 4.58 13.75 -4.70
C GLN A 83 5.66 12.89 -4.06
N ARG A 84 5.92 13.10 -2.75
CA ARG A 84 6.87 12.26 -1.99
C ARG A 84 6.41 10.81 -1.93
N VAL A 85 5.12 10.58 -1.64
CA VAL A 85 4.55 9.23 -1.62
C VAL A 85 4.55 8.61 -3.01
N LEU A 86 4.21 9.38 -4.05
CA LEU A 86 4.25 8.90 -5.43
C LEU A 86 5.66 8.44 -5.83
N GLN A 87 6.69 9.17 -5.43
CA GLN A 87 8.07 8.74 -5.70
C GLN A 87 8.36 7.42 -4.98
N ALA A 88 7.98 7.29 -3.70
CA ALA A 88 8.13 6.03 -2.98
C ALA A 88 7.36 4.86 -3.63
N VAL A 89 6.17 5.09 -4.20
CA VAL A 89 5.42 4.09 -4.98
C VAL A 89 6.18 3.67 -6.24
N LYS A 90 6.81 4.61 -6.94
CA LYS A 90 7.62 4.33 -8.13
C LYS A 90 8.84 3.48 -7.79
N ASP A 91 9.50 3.78 -6.67
CA ASP A 91 10.74 3.13 -6.25
C ASP A 91 10.52 1.77 -5.56
N ALA A 92 9.33 1.53 -5.02
CA ALA A 92 8.99 0.28 -4.35
C ALA A 92 8.71 -0.86 -5.35
N ASP A 93 9.10 -2.09 -4.98
CA ASP A 93 8.78 -3.33 -5.71
C ASP A 93 7.40 -3.87 -5.32
N ALA A 94 6.93 -3.56 -4.11
CA ALA A 94 5.62 -3.96 -3.64
C ALA A 94 4.98 -2.91 -2.73
N LEU A 95 3.65 -2.95 -2.64
CA LEU A 95 2.83 -2.02 -1.89
C LEU A 95 1.94 -2.77 -0.88
N ILE A 96 1.95 -2.34 0.38
CA ILE A 96 1.03 -2.80 1.42
C ILE A 96 0.18 -1.62 1.87
N ILE A 97 -1.15 -1.74 1.80
CA ILE A 97 -2.07 -0.67 2.17
C ILE A 97 -2.97 -1.14 3.30
N GLY A 98 -2.95 -0.42 4.41
CA GLY A 98 -3.86 -0.63 5.52
C GLY A 98 -4.86 0.51 5.65
N ALA A 99 -6.16 0.18 5.63
CA ALA A 99 -7.24 1.14 5.69
C ALA A 99 -8.39 0.68 6.60
N PRO A 100 -8.78 1.46 7.61
CA PRO A 100 -10.05 1.23 8.30
C PRO A 100 -11.21 1.53 7.36
N CYS A 101 -12.33 0.87 7.60
CA CYS A 101 -13.56 1.12 6.85
C CYS A 101 -14.32 2.31 7.44
N TYR A 102 -14.60 3.29 6.62
CA TYR A 102 -15.51 4.39 6.92
C TYR A 102 -16.61 4.44 5.86
N TRP A 103 -17.87 4.26 6.29
CA TRP A 103 -19.03 4.22 5.39
C TRP A 103 -18.89 3.23 4.23
N GLY A 104 -18.30 2.06 4.48
CA GLY A 104 -18.04 1.05 3.44
C GLY A 104 -16.96 1.44 2.42
N ASN A 105 -16.14 2.46 2.70
CA ASN A 105 -15.16 3.00 1.77
C ASN A 105 -13.82 3.34 2.48
N LEU A 106 -12.88 3.90 1.71
CA LEU A 106 -11.59 4.38 2.17
C LEU A 106 -11.73 5.57 3.14
N PRO A 107 -10.77 5.77 4.06
CA PRO A 107 -10.59 7.04 4.74
C PRO A 107 -10.37 8.18 3.73
N GLY A 108 -10.88 9.37 4.06
CA GLY A 108 -10.81 10.54 3.18
C GLY A 108 -9.38 10.89 2.76
N GLU A 109 -8.46 10.89 3.71
CA GLU A 109 -7.05 11.21 3.50
C GLU A 109 -6.38 10.25 2.49
N LEU A 110 -6.70 8.95 2.57
CA LEU A 110 -6.17 7.96 1.63
C LEU A 110 -6.74 8.17 0.22
N LYS A 111 -8.03 8.53 0.11
CA LYS A 111 -8.64 8.83 -1.18
C LYS A 111 -8.04 10.10 -1.78
N VAL A 112 -7.90 11.16 -0.99
CA VAL A 112 -7.23 12.41 -1.40
C VAL A 112 -5.82 12.15 -1.91
N LEU A 113 -5.04 11.33 -1.20
CA LEU A 113 -3.69 10.96 -1.60
C LEU A 113 -3.69 10.28 -2.99
N PHE A 114 -4.54 9.28 -3.23
CA PHE A 114 -4.61 8.60 -4.53
C PHE A 114 -5.10 9.53 -5.64
N ASP A 115 -6.06 10.41 -5.38
CA ASP A 115 -6.56 11.38 -6.35
C ASP A 115 -5.45 12.35 -6.80
N ARG A 116 -4.57 12.75 -5.87
CA ARG A 116 -3.42 13.61 -6.17
C ARG A 116 -2.31 12.89 -6.93
N MET A 117 -2.18 11.58 -6.76
CA MET A 117 -1.14 10.77 -7.39
C MET A 117 -1.56 10.16 -8.75
N VAL A 118 -2.80 10.37 -9.22
CA VAL A 118 -3.38 9.66 -10.36
C VAL A 118 -2.46 9.62 -11.58
N TYR A 119 -1.82 10.74 -11.93
CA TYR A 119 -0.96 10.87 -13.11
C TYR A 119 0.32 10.02 -13.05
N GLY A 120 0.76 9.64 -11.87
CA GLY A 120 1.92 8.78 -11.69
C GLY A 120 1.55 7.34 -11.33
N MET A 121 0.25 7.07 -11.09
CA MET A 121 -0.29 5.73 -10.88
C MET A 121 -0.68 5.08 -12.21
N MET A 122 -1.32 5.84 -13.08
CA MET A 122 -1.72 5.40 -14.41
C MET A 122 -1.58 6.54 -15.42
N GLY A 123 -1.22 6.19 -16.67
CA GLY A 123 -1.29 7.07 -17.83
C GLY A 123 -2.56 6.83 -18.65
N GLU A 124 -2.64 7.47 -19.80
CA GLU A 124 -3.70 7.28 -20.79
C GLU A 124 -3.07 7.17 -22.19
N ASN A 125 -3.62 6.30 -23.01
CA ASN A 125 -3.26 6.26 -24.43
C ASN A 125 -4.06 7.32 -25.25
N ALA A 126 -3.79 7.41 -26.54
CA ALA A 126 -4.48 8.34 -27.44
C ALA A 126 -6.01 8.16 -27.49
N TRP A 127 -6.53 7.00 -27.08
CA TRP A 127 -7.94 6.67 -27.01
C TRP A 127 -8.57 6.90 -25.63
N GLY A 128 -7.82 7.51 -24.69
CA GLY A 128 -8.26 7.72 -23.31
C GLY A 128 -8.30 6.45 -22.46
N MET A 129 -7.74 5.33 -22.95
CA MET A 129 -7.71 4.08 -22.18
C MET A 129 -6.54 4.12 -21.15
N PRO A 130 -6.79 3.64 -19.92
CA PRO A 130 -5.76 3.62 -18.89
C PRO A 130 -4.53 2.80 -19.29
N LEU A 131 -3.34 3.37 -19.08
CA LEU A 131 -2.06 2.71 -19.20
C LEU A 131 -1.46 2.49 -17.81
N PRO A 132 -1.37 1.24 -17.34
CA PRO A 132 -0.83 0.95 -16.02
C PRO A 132 0.68 1.22 -15.96
N LEU A 133 1.13 2.01 -14.98
CA LEU A 133 2.53 2.42 -14.83
C LEU A 133 3.35 1.52 -13.87
N HIS A 134 2.69 0.60 -13.15
CA HIS A 134 3.32 -0.25 -12.13
C HIS A 134 3.15 -1.75 -12.43
N LYS A 135 3.16 -2.13 -13.72
CA LYS A 135 3.03 -3.54 -14.15
C LYS A 135 4.08 -4.43 -13.49
N GLY A 136 3.65 -5.59 -13.01
CA GLY A 136 4.51 -6.59 -12.37
C GLY A 136 4.68 -6.41 -10.88
N LYS A 137 4.41 -5.23 -10.33
CA LYS A 137 4.47 -5.00 -8.88
C LYS A 137 3.29 -5.67 -8.17
N LYS A 138 3.55 -6.16 -6.95
CA LYS A 138 2.54 -6.85 -6.13
C LYS A 138 1.98 -5.92 -5.07
N ALA A 139 0.74 -6.17 -4.64
CA ALA A 139 0.13 -5.41 -3.55
C ALA A 139 -0.62 -6.31 -2.56
N ILE A 140 -0.66 -5.87 -1.29
CA ILE A 140 -1.48 -6.43 -0.22
C ILE A 140 -2.38 -5.33 0.32
N VAL A 141 -3.62 -5.68 0.64
CA VAL A 141 -4.60 -4.79 1.27
C VAL A 141 -5.03 -5.35 2.62
N VAL A 142 -5.06 -4.49 3.63
CA VAL A 142 -5.62 -4.79 4.96
C VAL A 142 -6.78 -3.84 5.20
N SER A 143 -7.96 -4.38 5.56
CA SER A 143 -9.10 -3.58 5.95
C SER A 143 -9.72 -4.06 7.25
N THR A 144 -10.13 -3.13 8.10
CA THR A 144 -10.77 -3.46 9.37
C THR A 144 -12.02 -2.62 9.61
N CYS A 145 -13.01 -3.17 10.32
CA CYS A 145 -14.20 -2.43 10.74
C CYS A 145 -14.73 -2.95 12.08
N THR A 146 -15.66 -2.20 12.69
CA THR A 146 -16.34 -2.60 13.94
C THR A 146 -17.42 -3.64 13.73
N THR A 147 -18.01 -3.72 12.55
CA THR A 147 -19.04 -4.69 12.18
C THR A 147 -18.47 -6.10 12.24
N PRO A 148 -19.11 -7.05 12.97
CA PRO A 148 -18.60 -8.40 13.10
C PRO A 148 -18.75 -9.23 11.82
N PHE A 149 -17.94 -10.29 11.70
CA PHE A 149 -18.12 -11.31 10.67
C PHE A 149 -19.43 -12.11 10.93
N PRO A 150 -20.22 -12.48 9.89
CA PRO A 150 -19.96 -12.23 8.44
C PRO A 150 -20.52 -10.89 7.92
N PHE A 151 -21.18 -10.10 8.75
CA PHE A 151 -21.89 -8.88 8.38
C PHE A 151 -20.98 -7.81 7.79
N ASN A 152 -19.70 -7.73 8.23
CA ASN A 152 -18.70 -6.85 7.65
C ASN A 152 -18.50 -7.06 6.14
N MET A 153 -18.72 -8.30 5.67
CA MET A 153 -18.61 -8.66 4.26
C MET A 153 -19.97 -8.49 3.55
N LEU A 154 -21.06 -8.96 4.17
CA LEU A 154 -22.42 -8.92 3.60
C LEU A 154 -22.87 -7.46 3.38
N TYR A 155 -22.62 -6.57 4.33
CA TYR A 155 -22.98 -5.14 4.22
C TYR A 155 -21.88 -4.29 3.57
N ASN A 156 -20.98 -4.92 2.82
CA ASN A 156 -19.96 -4.24 2.02
C ASN A 156 -19.05 -3.29 2.83
N GLN A 157 -18.80 -3.56 4.12
CA GLN A 157 -17.97 -2.73 4.98
C GLN A 157 -16.49 -2.87 4.58
N THR A 158 -15.76 -3.84 5.16
CA THR A 158 -14.36 -4.09 4.78
C THR A 158 -14.21 -4.41 3.30
N ARG A 159 -15.20 -5.10 2.72
CA ARG A 159 -15.24 -5.43 1.30
C ARG A 159 -15.32 -4.19 0.40
N GLY A 160 -16.02 -3.13 0.83
CA GLY A 160 -16.05 -1.86 0.09
C GLY A 160 -14.68 -1.21 -0.02
N VAL A 161 -13.92 -1.18 1.09
CA VAL A 161 -12.53 -0.72 1.10
C VAL A 161 -11.67 -1.54 0.14
N VAL A 162 -11.78 -2.88 0.21
CA VAL A 162 -11.02 -3.78 -0.67
C VAL A 162 -11.38 -3.56 -2.14
N LYS A 163 -12.67 -3.37 -2.48
CA LYS A 163 -13.12 -3.08 -3.85
C LYS A 163 -12.53 -1.76 -4.37
N ALA A 164 -12.60 -0.69 -3.58
CA ALA A 164 -12.08 0.62 -3.97
C ALA A 164 -10.56 0.57 -4.20
N LEU A 165 -9.81 -0.06 -3.30
CA LEU A 165 -8.36 -0.23 -3.47
C LEU A 165 -8.02 -1.16 -4.64
N LYS A 166 -8.79 -2.24 -4.84
CA LYS A 166 -8.60 -3.15 -5.99
C LYS A 166 -8.76 -2.43 -7.32
N GLU A 167 -9.70 -1.49 -7.42
CA GLU A 167 -9.90 -0.67 -8.63
C GLU A 167 -8.67 0.19 -8.89
N ILE A 168 -8.20 0.95 -7.90
CA ILE A 168 -6.99 1.78 -8.00
C ILE A 168 -5.77 0.93 -8.41
N LEU A 169 -5.54 -0.19 -7.70
CA LEU A 169 -4.41 -1.08 -7.95
C LEU A 169 -4.45 -1.71 -9.34
N ARG A 170 -5.64 -2.13 -9.80
CA ARG A 170 -5.84 -2.72 -11.13
C ARG A 170 -5.44 -1.75 -12.23
N TRP A 171 -5.96 -0.53 -12.21
CA TRP A 171 -5.66 0.48 -13.22
C TRP A 171 -4.22 0.96 -13.17
N SER A 172 -3.61 0.92 -11.99
CA SER A 172 -2.19 1.23 -11.82
C SER A 172 -1.24 0.10 -12.23
N GLY A 173 -1.76 -1.13 -12.42
CA GLY A 173 -0.98 -2.30 -12.85
C GLY A 173 -0.43 -3.17 -11.73
N PHE A 174 -0.80 -2.91 -10.48
CA PHE A 174 -0.44 -3.78 -9.36
C PHE A 174 -1.26 -5.08 -9.36
N LYS A 175 -0.60 -6.19 -9.07
CA LYS A 175 -1.26 -7.46 -8.80
C LYS A 175 -1.62 -7.55 -7.30
N LEU A 176 -2.91 -7.45 -6.96
CA LEU A 176 -3.36 -7.70 -5.59
C LEU A 176 -3.21 -9.19 -5.27
N VAL A 177 -2.19 -9.53 -4.46
CA VAL A 177 -1.88 -10.94 -4.11
C VAL A 177 -2.62 -11.42 -2.87
N LYS A 178 -3.04 -10.51 -1.99
CA LYS A 178 -3.85 -10.82 -0.82
C LYS A 178 -4.63 -9.60 -0.32
N ALA A 179 -5.87 -9.83 0.08
CA ALA A 179 -6.63 -8.94 0.94
C ALA A 179 -6.89 -9.64 2.28
N ILE A 180 -6.74 -8.91 3.39
CA ILE A 180 -7.08 -9.37 4.74
C ILE A 180 -8.15 -8.44 5.28
N GLU A 181 -9.28 -9.02 5.67
CA GLU A 181 -10.44 -8.32 6.17
C GLU A 181 -10.73 -8.75 7.61
N LYS A 182 -10.70 -7.80 8.56
CA LYS A 182 -11.00 -8.07 9.98
C LYS A 182 -12.23 -7.28 10.40
N GLY A 183 -13.31 -7.98 10.70
CA GLY A 183 -14.51 -7.42 11.33
C GLY A 183 -14.50 -7.55 12.87
N GLY A 184 -15.41 -6.83 13.53
CA GLY A 184 -15.64 -6.95 14.98
C GLY A 184 -14.55 -6.34 15.85
N THR A 185 -13.81 -5.36 15.38
CA THR A 185 -12.65 -4.77 16.09
C THR A 185 -13.01 -4.11 17.41
N ARG A 186 -14.28 -3.71 17.63
CA ARG A 186 -14.74 -3.16 18.92
C ARG A 186 -14.67 -4.18 20.05
N LYS A 187 -15.09 -5.44 19.76
CA LYS A 187 -15.08 -6.55 20.74
C LYS A 187 -13.75 -7.30 20.77
N ARG A 188 -12.94 -7.19 19.71
CA ARG A 188 -11.65 -7.87 19.56
C ARG A 188 -10.56 -6.85 19.17
N PRO A 189 -10.09 -6.05 20.16
CA PRO A 189 -9.12 -4.98 19.90
C PRO A 189 -7.70 -5.50 19.62
N ASP A 190 -7.43 -6.77 19.93
CA ASP A 190 -6.15 -7.40 19.72
C ASP A 190 -6.18 -8.39 18.55
N LEU A 191 -5.01 -8.70 18.04
CA LEU A 191 -4.82 -9.68 16.98
C LEU A 191 -4.75 -11.08 17.61
N SER A 192 -5.50 -12.01 17.06
CA SER A 192 -5.33 -13.45 17.36
C SER A 192 -4.09 -13.99 16.63
N GLU A 193 -3.54 -15.11 17.13
CA GLU A 193 -2.43 -15.82 16.48
C GLU A 193 -2.74 -16.17 15.01
N ARG A 194 -4.01 -16.52 14.72
CA ARG A 194 -4.46 -16.79 13.35
C ARG A 194 -4.35 -15.55 12.44
N GLU A 195 -4.69 -14.36 12.98
CA GLU A 195 -4.59 -13.10 12.22
C GLU A 195 -3.12 -12.69 12.03
N ILE A 196 -2.29 -12.89 13.04
CA ILE A 196 -0.83 -12.67 12.95
C ILE A 196 -0.22 -13.59 11.88
N ALA A 197 -0.52 -14.88 11.93
CA ALA A 197 -0.05 -15.85 10.94
C ALA A 197 -0.55 -15.51 9.51
N ALA A 198 -1.79 -15.02 9.37
CA ALA A 198 -2.33 -14.58 8.09
C ALA A 198 -1.58 -13.36 7.53
N CYS A 199 -1.20 -12.40 8.39
CA CYS A 199 -0.38 -11.24 8.00
C CYS A 199 0.99 -11.69 7.50
N ARG A 200 1.70 -12.53 8.26
CA ARG A 200 3.01 -13.09 7.86
C ARG A 200 2.91 -13.86 6.54
N LYS A 201 1.93 -14.74 6.41
CA LYS A 201 1.69 -15.51 5.17
C LYS A 201 1.39 -14.62 3.96
N ALA A 202 0.71 -13.48 4.18
CA ALA A 202 0.44 -12.53 3.10
C ALA A 202 1.73 -11.89 2.59
N VAL A 203 2.61 -11.44 3.47
CA VAL A 203 3.91 -10.85 3.12
C VAL A 203 4.75 -11.80 2.29
N ARG A 204 4.81 -13.09 2.66
CA ARG A 204 5.56 -14.12 1.90
C ARG A 204 5.13 -14.29 0.45
N ARG A 205 3.95 -13.79 0.05
CA ARG A 205 3.48 -13.80 -1.36
C ARG A 205 4.07 -12.68 -2.21
N LEU A 206 4.78 -11.75 -1.59
CA LEU A 206 5.43 -10.66 -2.33
C LEU A 206 6.68 -11.14 -3.08
N TRP A 207 7.34 -12.15 -2.56
CA TRP A 207 8.45 -12.87 -3.23
C TRP A 207 7.98 -13.88 -4.27
#